data_764a2a3d09d95051d15b807e6d516de9
#
_entry.id   764a2a3d09d95051d15b807e6d516de9
#
_cell.length_a   1.000
_cell.length_b   1.000
_cell.length_c   1.000
_cell.angle_alpha   90.00
_cell.angle_beta   90.00
_cell.angle_gamma   90.00
#
_symmetry.space_group_name_H-M   'P 1'
#
loop_
_entity.id
_entity.type
_entity.pdbx_description
1 polymer ?
#
loop_
_entity_poly.entity_id
_entity_poly.type
_entity_poly.pdbx_seq_one_letter_code
_entity_poly.pdbx_strand_id
1 'polypeptide(L)'
;MSKLIITLIMITSFTAVVGQRIKVACVGNSVTYGYGLPNPATDAYPAQLQKLLGDTFDVRNFGRNGATLMHGSGTTYRLQNECKRALAFAPDYVVIDLGLNDVDPMNWTPNDTAFTRDYRELIDAFRRVNPRCRIWICHMTPIAYDYPNYFHGLRERYAMIRQKIADVARETGASLIDLREPFRHRLDLLFDGLHPNAEGATSGDASVQD
;
A
#
# COMPACT_ATOMS: atom_id res chain seq x y z
N MET A 1 7.54 -22.68 7.86
CA MET A 1 7.29 -22.11 6.51
C MET A 1 5.92 -21.43 6.56
N SER A 2 5.90 -20.17 6.97
CA SER A 2 4.67 -19.39 7.08
C SER A 2 4.46 -18.66 5.75
N LYS A 3 3.42 -19.05 5.01
CA LYS A 3 3.06 -18.39 3.76
C LYS A 3 2.34 -17.09 4.10
N LEU A 4 2.55 -16.04 3.32
CA LEU A 4 1.76 -14.81 3.34
C LEU A 4 0.28 -15.17 3.22
N ILE A 5 -0.38 -15.37 4.34
CA ILE A 5 -1.83 -15.47 4.40
C ILE A 5 -2.29 -14.06 4.77
N ILE A 6 -2.51 -13.22 3.74
CA ILE A 6 -3.52 -12.19 3.91
C ILE A 6 -4.80 -12.99 4.09
N THR A 7 -5.05 -13.43 5.32
CA THR A 7 -6.35 -13.96 5.70
C THR A 7 -7.29 -12.75 5.71
N LEU A 8 -7.63 -12.34 4.50
CA LEU A 8 -8.74 -11.44 4.29
C LEU A 8 -9.98 -12.23 4.73
N ILE A 9 -10.33 -12.14 6.02
CA ILE A 9 -11.61 -12.68 6.51
C ILE A 9 -12.70 -11.85 5.86
N MET A 10 -13.02 -12.22 4.61
CA MET A 10 -14.18 -11.73 3.88
C MET A 10 -15.39 -12.58 4.23
N ILE A 11 -15.84 -12.49 5.47
CA ILE A 11 -17.16 -13.02 5.85
C ILE A 11 -18.10 -11.81 5.94
N THR A 12 -18.60 -11.39 4.79
CA THR A 12 -19.92 -10.73 4.76
C THR A 12 -20.53 -10.95 3.39
N SER A 13 -21.73 -11.45 3.40
CA SER A 13 -22.70 -11.73 2.34
C SER A 13 -22.58 -10.77 1.14
N PHE A 14 -21.66 -11.07 0.21
CA PHE A 14 -21.73 -10.55 -1.13
C PHE A 14 -22.57 -11.55 -1.92
N THR A 15 -23.81 -11.24 -2.22
CA THR A 15 -24.54 -11.97 -3.26
C THR A 15 -23.81 -11.68 -4.56
N ALA A 16 -22.87 -12.55 -4.93
CA ALA A 16 -22.21 -12.48 -6.21
C ALA A 16 -23.27 -12.61 -7.30
N VAL A 17 -23.48 -11.55 -8.05
CA VAL A 17 -24.14 -11.67 -9.35
C VAL A 17 -23.26 -12.63 -10.14
N VAL A 18 -23.83 -13.77 -10.54
CA VAL A 18 -23.14 -14.81 -11.27
C VAL A 18 -22.41 -14.18 -12.48
N GLY A 19 -21.10 -14.18 -12.45
CA GLY A 19 -20.25 -13.75 -13.56
C GLY A 19 -19.34 -12.54 -13.34
N GLN A 20 -19.49 -11.72 -12.27
CA GLN A 20 -18.61 -10.57 -12.07
C GLN A 20 -17.56 -10.86 -10.98
N ARG A 21 -16.28 -10.76 -11.34
CA ARG A 21 -15.16 -10.91 -10.40
C ARG A 21 -15.17 -9.75 -9.39
N ILE A 22 -14.78 -10.06 -8.17
CA ILE A 22 -14.56 -9.07 -7.11
C ILE A 22 -13.28 -8.31 -7.41
N LYS A 23 -13.37 -7.00 -7.54
CA LYS A 23 -12.28 -6.13 -7.97
C LYS A 23 -11.43 -5.68 -6.79
N VAL A 24 -10.13 -5.94 -6.84
CA VAL A 24 -9.15 -5.51 -5.84
C VAL A 24 -8.12 -4.60 -6.49
N ALA A 25 -8.02 -3.35 -6.05
CA ALA A 25 -6.99 -2.43 -6.49
C ALA A 25 -5.85 -2.35 -5.47
N CYS A 26 -4.64 -2.73 -5.89
CA CYS A 26 -3.43 -2.48 -5.12
C CYS A 26 -2.82 -1.15 -5.57
N VAL A 27 -2.98 -0.14 -4.75
CA VAL A 27 -2.58 1.26 -4.96
C VAL A 27 -1.33 1.53 -4.14
N GLY A 28 -0.30 2.14 -4.74
CA GLY A 28 0.90 2.39 -3.95
C GLY A 28 2.09 2.91 -4.74
N ASN A 29 3.24 2.82 -4.10
CA ASN A 29 4.53 3.27 -4.60
C ASN A 29 5.31 2.15 -5.32
N SER A 30 6.64 2.19 -5.24
CA SER A 30 7.56 1.22 -5.81
C SER A 30 7.42 -0.20 -5.21
N VAL A 31 7.06 -0.31 -3.93
CA VAL A 31 6.81 -1.60 -3.28
C VAL A 31 5.61 -2.30 -3.93
N THR A 32 4.52 -1.56 -4.15
CA THR A 32 3.34 -2.07 -4.86
C THR A 32 3.65 -2.37 -6.32
N TYR A 33 4.41 -1.50 -6.99
CA TYR A 33 4.84 -1.71 -8.37
C TYR A 33 5.65 -3.00 -8.53
N GLY A 34 6.49 -3.32 -7.54
CA GLY A 34 7.45 -4.44 -7.58
C GLY A 34 8.81 -4.02 -8.13
N TYR A 35 9.29 -2.83 -7.70
CA TYR A 35 10.62 -2.33 -8.10
C TYR A 35 11.72 -3.30 -7.70
N GLY A 36 12.65 -3.56 -8.64
CA GLY A 36 13.79 -4.45 -8.44
C GLY A 36 13.48 -5.95 -8.52
N LEU A 37 12.21 -6.33 -8.63
CA LEU A 37 11.85 -7.73 -8.84
C LEU A 37 12.14 -8.16 -10.29
N PRO A 38 12.58 -9.41 -10.53
CA PRO A 38 12.88 -9.93 -11.86
C PRO A 38 11.70 -9.78 -12.82
N ASN A 39 10.50 -10.09 -12.35
CA ASN A 39 9.27 -9.93 -13.12
C ASN A 39 8.15 -9.38 -12.22
N PRO A 40 7.98 -8.05 -12.13
CA PRO A 40 6.93 -7.44 -11.30
C PRO A 40 5.52 -7.95 -11.59
N ALA A 41 5.23 -8.35 -12.83
CA ALA A 41 3.90 -8.86 -13.20
C ALA A 41 3.55 -10.20 -12.55
N THR A 42 4.53 -10.97 -12.11
CA THR A 42 4.35 -12.27 -11.46
C THR A 42 4.82 -12.31 -10.02
N ASP A 43 5.79 -11.45 -9.66
CA ASP A 43 6.54 -11.55 -8.42
C ASP A 43 6.14 -10.48 -7.39
N ALA A 44 5.58 -9.34 -7.83
CA ALA A 44 5.09 -8.31 -6.93
C ALA A 44 3.88 -8.80 -6.11
N TYR A 45 3.72 -8.26 -4.89
CA TYR A 45 2.67 -8.71 -3.97
C TYR A 45 1.25 -8.70 -4.55
N PRO A 46 0.85 -7.77 -5.46
CA PRO A 46 -0.48 -7.83 -6.07
C PRO A 46 -0.69 -9.09 -6.92
N ALA A 47 0.36 -9.55 -7.61
CA ALA A 47 0.30 -10.78 -8.39
C ALA A 47 0.25 -12.03 -7.47
N GLN A 48 0.97 -12.00 -6.35
CA GLN A 48 0.88 -13.07 -5.35
C GLN A 48 -0.52 -13.10 -4.69
N LEU A 49 -1.08 -11.92 -4.40
CA LEU A 49 -2.44 -11.80 -3.88
C LEU A 49 -3.47 -12.37 -4.88
N GLN A 50 -3.32 -12.10 -6.20
CA GLN A 50 -4.16 -12.70 -7.22
C GLN A 50 -4.11 -14.23 -7.18
N LYS A 51 -2.90 -14.82 -7.06
CA LYS A 51 -2.73 -16.27 -6.98
C LYS A 51 -3.42 -16.86 -5.74
N LEU A 52 -3.35 -16.17 -4.61
CA LEU A 52 -3.95 -16.62 -3.35
C LEU A 52 -5.48 -16.53 -3.37
N LEU A 53 -6.04 -15.46 -3.94
CA LEU A 53 -7.48 -15.23 -3.99
C LEU A 53 -8.19 -16.00 -5.12
N GLY A 54 -7.45 -16.45 -6.14
CA GLY A 54 -7.99 -17.24 -7.25
C GLY A 54 -8.87 -16.43 -8.21
N ASP A 55 -9.60 -17.16 -9.06
CA ASP A 55 -10.30 -16.57 -10.21
C ASP A 55 -11.58 -15.79 -9.87
N THR A 56 -12.08 -15.91 -8.65
CA THR A 56 -13.22 -15.13 -8.16
C THR A 56 -12.87 -13.66 -8.04
N PHE A 57 -11.58 -13.33 -7.93
CA PHE A 57 -11.07 -11.98 -7.78
C PHE A 57 -10.35 -11.49 -9.04
N ASP A 58 -10.40 -10.18 -9.28
CA ASP A 58 -9.60 -9.46 -10.27
C ASP A 58 -8.70 -8.48 -9.52
N VAL A 59 -7.48 -8.92 -9.19
CA VAL A 59 -6.49 -8.11 -8.47
C VAL A 59 -5.61 -7.38 -9.46
N ARG A 60 -5.57 -6.05 -9.37
CA ARG A 60 -4.76 -5.23 -10.27
C ARG A 60 -3.75 -4.38 -9.54
N ASN A 61 -2.55 -4.33 -10.13
CA ASN A 61 -1.44 -3.51 -9.67
C ASN A 61 -1.56 -2.09 -10.26
N PHE A 62 -1.69 -1.10 -9.38
CA PHE A 62 -1.68 0.33 -9.70
C PHE A 62 -0.54 1.04 -8.96
N GLY A 63 0.55 0.33 -8.70
CA GLY A 63 1.77 0.89 -8.13
C GLY A 63 2.48 1.84 -9.08
N ARG A 64 3.11 2.89 -8.53
CA ARG A 64 3.90 3.87 -9.27
C ARG A 64 5.22 4.14 -8.55
N ASN A 65 6.36 3.86 -9.22
CA ASN A 65 7.67 4.14 -8.65
C ASN A 65 7.81 5.61 -8.25
N GLY A 66 8.34 5.84 -7.04
CA GLY A 66 8.56 7.18 -6.50
C GLY A 66 7.29 7.93 -6.07
N ALA A 67 6.11 7.29 -6.14
CA ALA A 67 4.87 7.97 -5.81
C ALA A 67 4.82 8.41 -4.35
N THR A 68 4.46 9.69 -4.15
CA THR A 68 4.16 10.29 -2.85
C THR A 68 2.66 10.39 -2.63
N LEU A 69 2.25 10.45 -1.38
CA LEU A 69 0.87 10.74 -1.02
C LEU A 69 0.59 12.23 -1.08
N MET A 70 1.50 13.03 -0.47
CA MET A 70 1.32 14.48 -0.34
C MET A 70 1.32 15.18 -1.69
N HIS A 71 0.48 16.20 -1.82
CA HIS A 71 0.54 17.15 -2.91
C HIS A 71 1.81 18.01 -2.83
N GLY A 72 2.31 18.41 -4.00
CA GLY A 72 3.46 19.32 -4.11
C GLY A 72 4.71 18.67 -4.65
N SER A 73 4.82 17.34 -4.69
CA SER A 73 5.88 16.66 -5.45
C SER A 73 5.42 16.40 -6.89
N GLY A 74 6.37 16.30 -7.83
CA GLY A 74 6.09 15.91 -9.23
C GLY A 74 5.57 14.48 -9.36
N THR A 75 5.63 13.68 -8.29
CA THR A 75 5.23 12.27 -8.22
C THR A 75 4.00 12.01 -7.35
N THR A 76 3.26 13.07 -6.99
CA THR A 76 2.00 12.93 -6.23
C THR A 76 1.08 11.89 -6.88
N TYR A 77 0.77 10.80 -6.17
CA TYR A 77 0.02 9.66 -6.71
C TYR A 77 -1.32 10.04 -7.34
N ARG A 78 -2.07 10.93 -6.72
CA ARG A 78 -3.39 11.39 -7.23
C ARG A 78 -3.34 12.03 -8.62
N LEU A 79 -2.17 12.55 -9.04
CA LEU A 79 -1.97 13.16 -10.34
C LEU A 79 -1.50 12.15 -11.40
N GLN A 80 -1.12 10.94 -11.01
CA GLN A 80 -0.57 9.93 -11.89
C GLN A 80 -1.65 9.16 -12.65
N ASN A 81 -1.27 8.60 -13.79
CA ASN A 81 -2.18 7.78 -14.60
C ASN A 81 -2.62 6.50 -13.88
N GLU A 82 -1.77 5.97 -13.01
CA GLU A 82 -2.07 4.81 -12.17
C GLU A 82 -3.28 5.07 -11.27
N CYS A 83 -3.36 6.23 -10.64
CA CYS A 83 -4.51 6.63 -9.84
C CYS A 83 -5.78 6.75 -10.69
N LYS A 84 -5.70 7.39 -11.87
CA LYS A 84 -6.83 7.52 -12.79
C LYS A 84 -7.37 6.15 -13.21
N ARG A 85 -6.47 5.21 -13.53
CA ARG A 85 -6.84 3.83 -13.91
C ARG A 85 -7.43 3.06 -12.73
N ALA A 86 -6.88 3.23 -11.51
CA ALA A 86 -7.42 2.61 -10.31
C ALA A 86 -8.84 3.09 -9.99
N LEU A 87 -9.11 4.39 -10.13
CA LEU A 87 -10.45 4.96 -9.95
C LEU A 87 -11.41 4.49 -11.04
N ALA A 88 -10.98 4.47 -12.32
CA ALA A 88 -11.79 3.97 -13.43
C ALA A 88 -12.10 2.46 -13.32
N PHE A 89 -11.26 1.70 -12.63
CA PHE A 89 -11.50 0.30 -12.33
C PHE A 89 -12.70 0.10 -11.39
N ALA A 90 -13.08 1.12 -10.60
CA ALA A 90 -14.16 1.11 -9.63
C ALA A 90 -14.10 -0.15 -8.73
N PRO A 91 -13.04 -0.29 -7.91
CA PRO A 91 -12.76 -1.50 -7.15
C PRO A 91 -13.77 -1.71 -6.01
N ASP A 92 -13.98 -2.98 -5.63
CA ASP A 92 -14.71 -3.38 -4.44
C ASP A 92 -13.83 -3.30 -3.19
N TYR A 93 -12.52 -3.53 -3.38
CA TYR A 93 -11.51 -3.46 -2.34
C TYR A 93 -10.30 -2.66 -2.82
N VAL A 94 -9.76 -1.82 -1.94
CA VAL A 94 -8.52 -1.07 -2.21
C VAL A 94 -7.52 -1.32 -1.08
N VAL A 95 -6.30 -1.66 -1.46
CA VAL A 95 -5.13 -1.69 -0.55
C VAL A 95 -4.25 -0.50 -0.92
N ILE A 96 -3.98 0.40 0.02
CA ILE A 96 -3.20 1.62 -0.23
C ILE A 96 -1.88 1.55 0.55
N ASP A 97 -0.77 1.45 -0.17
CA ASP A 97 0.60 1.47 0.36
C ASP A 97 1.33 2.74 -0.13
N LEU A 98 1.07 3.85 0.53
CA LEU A 98 1.68 5.17 0.27
C LEU A 98 2.23 5.78 1.57
N GLY A 99 3.17 6.71 1.42
CA GLY A 99 3.79 7.43 2.53
C GLY A 99 5.30 7.20 2.62
N LEU A 100 5.83 6.11 2.05
CA LEU A 100 7.26 5.79 2.14
C LEU A 100 8.14 6.86 1.46
N ASN A 101 7.75 7.34 0.28
CA ASN A 101 8.47 8.42 -0.41
C ASN A 101 8.26 9.79 0.23
N ASP A 102 7.21 9.96 1.01
CA ASP A 102 6.94 11.19 1.77
C ASP A 102 7.90 11.34 2.97
N VAL A 103 8.61 10.27 3.35
CA VAL A 103 9.65 10.32 4.38
C VAL A 103 10.86 11.16 3.93
N ASP A 104 11.12 11.25 2.62
CA ASP A 104 12.21 12.06 2.07
C ASP A 104 11.96 13.56 2.33
N PRO A 105 12.94 14.30 2.90
CA PRO A 105 12.82 15.73 3.13
C PRO A 105 12.47 16.54 1.89
N MET A 106 12.90 16.10 0.73
CA MET A 106 12.59 16.78 -0.54
C MET A 106 11.11 16.68 -0.93
N ASN A 107 10.42 15.66 -0.46
CA ASN A 107 9.00 15.42 -0.73
C ASN A 107 8.10 15.91 0.40
N TRP A 108 8.67 16.20 1.57
CA TRP A 108 7.92 16.63 2.74
C TRP A 108 7.67 18.12 2.72
N THR A 109 6.40 18.53 2.74
CA THR A 109 6.05 19.93 2.98
C THR A 109 5.95 20.20 4.49
N PRO A 110 6.33 21.40 4.96
CA PRO A 110 6.29 21.73 6.38
C PRO A 110 4.88 21.72 7.01
N ASN A 111 3.84 21.60 6.20
CA ASN A 111 2.45 21.58 6.68
C ASN A 111 2.09 20.21 7.24
N ASP A 112 2.08 20.09 8.55
CA ASP A 112 1.82 18.86 9.29
C ASP A 112 0.45 18.21 8.99
N THR A 113 -0.55 18.97 8.60
CA THR A 113 -1.90 18.48 8.32
C THR A 113 -2.09 18.05 6.87
N ALA A 114 -1.16 18.36 5.97
CA ALA A 114 -1.29 18.07 4.54
C ALA A 114 -1.37 16.56 4.29
N PHE A 115 -0.52 15.78 4.96
CA PHE A 115 -0.48 14.33 4.77
C PHE A 115 -1.84 13.66 5.07
N THR A 116 -2.42 13.94 6.23
CA THR A 116 -3.69 13.33 6.64
C THR A 116 -4.86 13.81 5.78
N ARG A 117 -4.85 15.08 5.37
CA ARG A 117 -5.83 15.63 4.45
C ARG A 117 -5.76 14.89 3.10
N ASP A 118 -4.59 14.82 2.49
CA ASP A 118 -4.38 14.25 1.17
C ASP A 118 -4.70 12.73 1.16
N TYR A 119 -4.44 12.04 2.28
CA TYR A 119 -4.82 10.63 2.44
C TYR A 119 -6.34 10.46 2.47
N ARG A 120 -7.05 11.28 3.27
CA ARG A 120 -8.53 11.24 3.31
C ARG A 120 -9.12 11.54 1.94
N GLU A 121 -8.59 12.52 1.22
CA GLU A 121 -9.04 12.85 -0.12
C GLU A 121 -8.87 11.70 -1.13
N LEU A 122 -7.79 10.91 -1.00
CA LEU A 122 -7.60 9.70 -1.81
C LEU A 122 -8.62 8.62 -1.46
N ILE A 123 -8.84 8.36 -0.17
CA ILE A 123 -9.87 7.43 0.33
C ILE A 123 -11.25 7.84 -0.19
N ASP A 124 -11.60 9.11 -0.07
CA ASP A 124 -12.88 9.64 -0.51
C ASP A 124 -13.05 9.56 -2.04
N ALA A 125 -11.97 9.66 -2.80
CA ALA A 125 -12.01 9.47 -4.24
C ALA A 125 -12.45 8.04 -4.60
N PHE A 126 -11.96 7.01 -3.91
CA PHE A 126 -12.38 5.63 -4.10
C PHE A 126 -13.83 5.40 -3.65
N ARG A 127 -14.24 5.98 -2.51
CA ARG A 127 -15.62 5.89 -2.03
C ARG A 127 -16.63 6.59 -2.93
N ARG A 128 -16.23 7.64 -3.64
CA ARG A 128 -17.09 8.31 -4.64
C ARG A 128 -17.35 7.43 -5.85
N VAL A 129 -16.36 6.67 -6.33
CA VAL A 129 -16.56 5.79 -7.50
C VAL A 129 -17.24 4.47 -7.13
N ASN A 130 -17.07 3.99 -5.91
CA ASN A 130 -17.83 2.87 -5.36
C ASN A 130 -18.11 3.09 -3.87
N PRO A 131 -19.31 3.53 -3.48
CA PRO A 131 -19.65 3.78 -2.07
C PRO A 131 -19.58 2.55 -1.15
N ARG A 132 -19.56 1.35 -1.72
CA ARG A 132 -19.40 0.09 -0.98
C ARG A 132 -17.94 -0.37 -0.92
N CYS A 133 -17.02 0.39 -1.49
CA CYS A 133 -15.60 0.06 -1.51
C CYS A 133 -15.05 -0.07 -0.09
N ARG A 134 -14.42 -1.20 0.19
CA ARG A 134 -13.68 -1.40 1.44
C ARG A 134 -12.23 -1.02 1.24
N ILE A 135 -11.68 -0.29 2.22
CA ILE A 135 -10.35 0.28 2.11
C ILE A 135 -9.47 -0.23 3.23
N TRP A 136 -8.31 -0.77 2.84
CA TRP A 136 -7.19 -1.06 3.71
C TRP A 136 -6.09 -0.07 3.41
N ILE A 137 -5.48 0.47 4.45
CA ILE A 137 -4.29 1.31 4.34
C ILE A 137 -3.14 0.63 5.07
N CYS A 138 -1.93 0.80 4.56
CA CYS A 138 -0.78 0.07 5.04
C CYS A 138 0.15 0.97 5.86
N HIS A 139 0.65 0.45 7.01
CA HIS A 139 1.95 0.91 7.48
C HIS A 139 3.00 0.48 6.46
N MET A 140 3.87 1.40 6.12
CA MET A 140 4.92 1.21 5.12
C MET A 140 5.87 0.07 5.51
N THR A 141 6.50 -0.58 4.53
CA THR A 141 7.65 -1.47 4.77
C THR A 141 8.73 -0.73 5.57
N PRO A 142 9.53 -1.43 6.41
CA PRO A 142 10.59 -0.77 7.15
C PRO A 142 11.69 -0.25 6.23
N ILE A 143 12.48 0.69 6.73
CA ILE A 143 13.73 1.14 6.11
C ILE A 143 14.86 0.51 6.92
N ALA A 144 15.79 -0.19 6.26
CA ALA A 144 16.94 -0.77 6.92
C ALA A 144 17.85 0.32 7.50
N TYR A 145 18.54 0.00 8.62
CA TYR A 145 19.37 0.99 9.33
C TYR A 145 20.58 1.48 8.53
N ASP A 146 21.04 0.69 7.58
CA ASP A 146 22.18 0.99 6.70
C ASP A 146 21.74 1.66 5.38
N TYR A 147 20.44 1.95 5.23
CA TYR A 147 19.94 2.66 4.05
C TYR A 147 20.62 4.04 3.92
N PRO A 148 21.10 4.42 2.72
CA PRO A 148 21.74 5.70 2.50
C PRO A 148 20.88 6.87 2.97
N ASN A 149 21.49 7.83 3.69
CA ASN A 149 20.81 9.02 4.25
C ASN A 149 19.76 8.74 5.35
N TYR A 150 19.73 7.53 5.92
CA TYR A 150 18.81 7.19 7.03
C TYR A 150 18.93 8.13 8.24
N PHE A 151 20.09 8.79 8.41
CA PHE A 151 20.42 9.58 9.59
C PHE A 151 19.95 11.03 9.59
N HIS A 152 19.37 11.55 8.50
CA HIS A 152 18.99 12.97 8.40
C HIS A 152 17.51 13.22 8.71
N GLY A 153 17.03 12.79 9.88
CA GLY A 153 15.63 12.96 10.30
C GLY A 153 14.65 12.03 9.58
N LEU A 154 15.15 11.09 8.79
CA LEU A 154 14.35 10.12 8.05
C LEU A 154 13.57 9.20 9.02
N ARG A 155 14.26 8.77 10.11
CA ARG A 155 13.67 7.90 11.13
C ARG A 155 12.50 8.55 11.86
N GLU A 156 12.68 9.81 12.25
CA GLU A 156 11.65 10.57 12.94
C GLU A 156 10.45 10.81 12.04
N ARG A 157 10.68 11.17 10.76
CA ARG A 157 9.60 11.33 9.77
C ARG A 157 8.89 10.02 9.49
N TYR A 158 9.63 8.92 9.36
CA TYR A 158 9.03 7.60 9.18
C TYR A 158 8.08 7.27 10.34
N ALA A 159 8.50 7.48 11.58
CA ALA A 159 7.69 7.23 12.77
C ALA A 159 6.45 8.14 12.79
N MET A 160 6.62 9.43 12.46
CA MET A 160 5.54 10.40 12.37
C MET A 160 4.52 10.03 11.28
N ILE A 161 4.97 9.71 10.08
CA ILE A 161 4.08 9.32 8.97
C ILE A 161 3.31 8.06 9.32
N ARG A 162 3.96 7.07 9.91
CA ARG A 162 3.29 5.87 10.39
C ARG A 162 2.17 6.17 11.37
N GLN A 163 2.40 7.08 12.34
CA GLN A 163 1.37 7.50 13.27
C GLN A 163 0.21 8.18 12.54
N LYS A 164 0.51 9.06 11.57
CA LYS A 164 -0.53 9.72 10.76
C LYS A 164 -1.36 8.72 9.95
N ILE A 165 -0.75 7.66 9.42
CA ILE A 165 -1.47 6.58 8.73
C ILE A 165 -2.44 5.89 9.71
N ALA A 166 -2.00 5.56 10.94
CA ALA A 166 -2.88 4.98 11.95
C ALA A 166 -4.04 5.90 12.33
N ASP A 167 -3.77 7.21 12.44
CA ASP A 167 -4.80 8.22 12.73
C ASP A 167 -5.83 8.30 11.59
N VAL A 168 -5.38 8.30 10.34
CA VAL A 168 -6.27 8.27 9.17
C VAL A 168 -7.13 7.00 9.14
N ALA A 169 -6.55 5.83 9.46
CA ALA A 169 -7.31 4.58 9.55
C ALA A 169 -8.47 4.71 10.55
N ARG A 170 -8.15 5.16 11.77
CA ARG A 170 -9.13 5.34 12.85
C ARG A 170 -10.23 6.35 12.47
N GLU A 171 -9.84 7.49 11.88
CA GLU A 171 -10.77 8.56 11.54
C GLU A 171 -11.69 8.23 10.36
N THR A 172 -11.19 7.45 9.40
CA THR A 172 -11.94 7.11 8.20
C THR A 172 -12.65 5.77 8.27
N GLY A 173 -12.36 4.95 9.30
CA GLY A 173 -12.84 3.58 9.40
C GLY A 173 -12.21 2.64 8.35
N ALA A 174 -11.05 3.00 7.79
CA ALA A 174 -10.26 2.10 6.97
C ALA A 174 -9.55 1.08 7.86
N SER A 175 -9.44 -0.17 7.38
CA SER A 175 -8.64 -1.18 8.08
C SER A 175 -7.15 -0.91 7.90
N LEU A 176 -6.34 -1.25 8.90
CA LEU A 176 -4.90 -1.05 8.88
C LEU A 176 -4.17 -2.37 8.68
N ILE A 177 -3.19 -2.39 7.78
CA ILE A 177 -2.27 -3.51 7.55
C ILE A 177 -0.87 -3.08 7.97
N ASP A 178 -0.17 -3.89 8.75
CA ASP A 178 1.22 -3.62 9.11
C ASP A 178 2.20 -4.38 8.22
N LEU A 179 2.73 -3.71 7.18
CA LEU A 179 3.72 -4.30 6.27
C LEU A 179 5.12 -4.45 6.90
N ARG A 180 5.34 -4.06 8.15
CA ARG A 180 6.63 -4.22 8.83
C ARG A 180 6.79 -5.61 9.44
N GLU A 181 5.69 -6.27 9.81
CA GLU A 181 5.72 -7.54 10.52
C GLU A 181 6.55 -8.62 9.81
N PRO A 182 6.43 -8.80 8.49
CA PRO A 182 7.23 -9.78 7.77
C PRO A 182 8.74 -9.54 7.85
N PHE A 183 9.13 -8.28 8.05
CA PHE A 183 10.53 -7.85 8.03
C PHE A 183 11.12 -7.62 9.42
N ARG A 184 10.38 -7.89 10.52
CA ARG A 184 10.80 -7.58 11.90
C ARG A 184 12.19 -8.10 12.23
N HIS A 185 12.53 -9.30 11.74
CA HIS A 185 13.83 -9.96 11.94
C HIS A 185 14.48 -10.40 10.63
N ARG A 186 14.00 -9.87 9.51
CA ARG A 186 14.36 -10.27 8.16
C ARG A 186 14.56 -9.05 7.25
N LEU A 187 15.36 -8.08 7.72
CA LEU A 187 15.74 -6.92 6.89
C LEU A 187 16.58 -7.31 5.67
N ASP A 188 17.17 -8.52 5.68
CA ASP A 188 17.82 -9.15 4.53
C ASP A 188 16.86 -9.36 3.32
N LEU A 189 15.56 -9.35 3.55
CA LEU A 189 14.54 -9.40 2.51
C LEU A 189 14.35 -8.07 1.78
N LEU A 190 14.96 -6.99 2.25
CA LEU A 190 15.00 -5.69 1.58
C LEU A 190 16.33 -5.57 0.82
N PHE A 191 16.31 -5.88 -0.49
CA PHE A 191 17.54 -6.06 -1.26
C PHE A 191 18.43 -4.80 -1.37
N ASP A 192 17.86 -3.63 -1.24
CA ASP A 192 18.54 -2.33 -1.22
C ASP A 192 18.32 -1.56 0.09
N GLY A 193 17.83 -2.24 1.13
CA GLY A 193 17.47 -1.65 2.42
C GLY A 193 16.09 -0.98 2.45
N LEU A 194 15.35 -1.00 1.35
CA LEU A 194 14.03 -0.35 1.21
C LEU A 194 13.00 -1.25 0.51
N HIS A 195 13.38 -1.91 -0.58
CA HIS A 195 12.47 -2.65 -1.42
C HIS A 195 12.56 -4.16 -1.17
N PRO A 196 11.43 -4.87 -1.04
CA PRO A 196 11.41 -6.31 -0.91
C PRO A 196 12.01 -7.02 -2.11
N ASN A 197 12.83 -8.04 -1.87
CA ASN A 197 13.19 -9.03 -2.88
C ASN A 197 12.01 -10.00 -3.15
N ALA A 198 12.18 -10.99 -4.03
CA ALA A 198 11.10 -11.91 -4.38
C ALA A 198 10.56 -12.70 -3.18
N GLU A 199 11.43 -13.10 -2.24
CA GLU A 199 11.02 -13.76 -0.98
C GLU A 199 10.24 -12.77 -0.11
N GLY A 200 10.73 -11.54 0.08
CA GLY A 200 10.06 -10.49 0.85
C GLY A 200 8.72 -10.10 0.28
N ALA A 201 8.57 -10.09 -1.04
CA ALA A 201 7.30 -9.80 -1.70
C ALA A 201 6.24 -10.91 -1.53
N THR A 202 6.65 -12.11 -1.11
CA THR A 202 5.77 -13.26 -0.84
C THR A 202 5.62 -13.59 0.65
N SER A 203 6.49 -13.01 1.50
CA SER A 203 6.63 -13.32 2.94
C SER A 203 5.88 -12.30 3.79
N GLY A 204 4.59 -12.19 3.73
CA GLY A 204 3.88 -11.29 4.62
C GLY A 204 2.77 -12.04 5.37
N ASP A 205 2.94 -12.32 6.66
CA ASP A 205 1.83 -12.42 7.60
C ASP A 205 1.39 -10.99 7.94
N ALA A 206 0.52 -10.41 7.11
CA ALA A 206 -0.09 -9.15 7.45
C ALA A 206 -1.17 -9.43 8.51
N SER A 207 -0.84 -9.18 9.77
CA SER A 207 -1.85 -9.15 10.81
C SER A 207 -2.75 -7.93 10.59
N VAL A 208 -4.02 -8.18 10.33
CA VAL A 208 -5.05 -7.13 10.37
C VAL A 208 -5.29 -6.82 11.84
N GLN A 209 -5.01 -5.58 12.26
CA GLN A 209 -5.42 -5.10 13.57
C GLN A 209 -6.87 -4.60 13.44
N ASP A 210 -7.76 -5.22 14.21
CA ASP A 210 -9.16 -4.82 14.37
C ASP A 210 -9.28 -3.49 15.11
#